data_73fafa721083959ec22f36e38bb6a1e5
#
_entry.id   73fafa721083959ec22f36e38bb6a1e5
#
_cell.length_a   1.000
_cell.length_b   1.000
_cell.length_c   1.000
_cell.angle_alpha   90.00
_cell.angle_beta   90.00
_cell.angle_gamma   90.00
#
_symmetry.space_group_name_H-M   'P 1'
#
loop_
_entity.id
_entity.type
_entity.pdbx_description
1 polymer ?
#
loop_
_entity_poly.entity_id
_entity_poly.type
_entity_poly.pdbx_seq_one_letter_code
_entity_poly.pdbx_strand_id
1 'polypeptide(L)'
;MANGHKWFAAIYDRMMAGEEKGFLKHVRSHIVNGARGRVLEVGAGTGANFPYYEASDARTVVATEPDPYMLARARRRLEELNLPIELQQTPAEGLPFADESFDTVVSTWVMCSVGDLDGALREIRRVLKPRGQFRFYEHVRSTHSIGAFFQDVVAPACSWFGADCHPNRDVAAAIEGSGFQLMEFRRLHPYPNIPPVSVSRPHILDVALPN
;
A
#
# COMPACT_ATOMS: atom_id res chain seq x y z
N MET A 1 -5.43 13.09 -15.33
CA MET A 1 -4.28 13.68 -14.58
C MET A 1 -4.80 13.88 -13.16
N ALA A 2 -4.25 13.17 -12.20
CA ALA A 2 -4.66 13.31 -10.81
C ALA A 2 -4.31 14.73 -10.32
N ASN A 3 -5.32 15.53 -10.01
CA ASN A 3 -5.14 16.74 -9.23
C ASN A 3 -4.72 16.28 -7.83
N GLY A 4 -3.44 16.27 -7.53
CA GLY A 4 -2.91 15.74 -6.28
C GLY A 4 -3.53 16.39 -5.04
N HIS A 5 -3.51 15.68 -3.93
CA HIS A 5 -4.13 16.07 -2.66
C HIS A 5 -3.15 16.89 -1.80
N LYS A 6 -2.84 18.13 -2.23
CA LYS A 6 -1.86 18.99 -1.56
C LYS A 6 -2.05 19.11 -0.04
N TRP A 7 -3.29 19.30 0.42
CA TRP A 7 -3.61 19.43 1.85
C TRP A 7 -3.38 18.11 2.60
N PHE A 8 -3.82 16.99 2.02
CA PHE A 8 -3.61 15.68 2.59
C PHE A 8 -2.12 15.36 2.71
N ALA A 9 -1.35 15.56 1.64
CA ALA A 9 0.09 15.38 1.67
C ALA A 9 0.77 16.25 2.75
N ALA A 10 0.28 17.49 2.96
CA ALA A 10 0.86 18.40 3.95
C ALA A 10 0.70 17.92 5.40
N ILE A 11 -0.40 17.23 5.73
CA ILE A 11 -0.74 16.81 7.09
C ILE A 11 -0.48 15.32 7.34
N TYR A 12 -0.33 14.51 6.28
CA TYR A 12 -0.26 13.05 6.35
C TYR A 12 0.82 12.56 7.32
N ASP A 13 2.07 12.98 7.15
CA ASP A 13 3.17 12.55 8.02
C ASP A 13 2.93 12.91 9.49
N ARG A 14 2.30 14.07 9.74
CA ARG A 14 1.98 14.51 11.11
C ARG A 14 0.86 13.68 11.72
N MET A 15 -0.16 13.34 10.93
CA MET A 15 -1.25 12.46 11.36
C MET A 15 -0.73 11.06 11.67
N MET A 16 0.17 10.55 10.84
CA MET A 16 0.70 9.19 10.96
C MET A 16 1.86 9.06 11.94
N ALA A 17 2.44 10.18 12.43
CA ALA A 17 3.67 10.17 13.24
C ALA A 17 3.60 9.32 14.52
N GLY A 18 2.42 9.22 15.14
CA GLY A 18 2.18 8.36 16.31
C GLY A 18 2.18 6.89 15.95
N GLU A 19 1.46 6.53 14.90
CA GLU A 19 1.33 5.16 14.38
C GLU A 19 2.66 4.63 13.83
N GLU A 20 3.43 5.47 13.14
CA GLU A 20 4.73 5.14 12.58
C GLU A 20 5.79 4.79 13.64
N LYS A 21 5.65 5.30 14.86
CA LYS A 21 6.52 4.95 16.00
C LYS A 21 6.09 3.66 16.70
N GLY A 22 4.86 3.25 16.52
CA GLY A 22 4.24 2.11 17.20
C GLY A 22 4.03 0.90 16.29
N PHE A 23 2.77 0.54 16.12
CA PHE A 23 2.35 -0.66 15.39
C PHE A 23 2.82 -0.68 13.93
N LEU A 24 2.71 0.44 13.20
CA LEU A 24 3.09 0.51 11.79
C LEU A 24 4.57 0.26 11.56
N LYS A 25 5.43 0.64 12.49
CA LYS A 25 6.86 0.33 12.42
C LYS A 25 7.09 -1.18 12.25
N HIS A 26 6.43 -1.99 13.05
CA HIS A 26 6.55 -3.45 13.00
C HIS A 26 5.96 -4.03 11.71
N VAL A 27 4.82 -3.50 11.27
CA VAL A 27 4.18 -3.93 10.02
C VAL A 27 5.06 -3.61 8.82
N ARG A 28 5.54 -2.37 8.69
CA ARG A 28 6.41 -1.96 7.57
C ARG A 28 7.72 -2.75 7.58
N SER A 29 8.35 -2.90 8.74
CA SER A 29 9.54 -3.73 8.88
C SER A 29 9.30 -5.17 8.40
N HIS A 30 8.18 -5.79 8.79
CA HIS A 30 7.85 -7.15 8.36
C HIS A 30 7.63 -7.26 6.85
N ILE A 31 6.87 -6.32 6.27
CA ILE A 31 6.56 -6.31 4.83
C ILE A 31 7.83 -6.05 4.00
N VAL A 32 8.60 -5.03 4.35
CA VAL A 32 9.72 -4.55 3.56
C VAL A 32 10.97 -5.40 3.75
N ASN A 33 11.30 -5.82 4.99
CA ASN A 33 12.50 -6.64 5.23
C ASN A 33 12.45 -8.01 4.53
N GLY A 34 11.25 -8.51 4.23
CA GLY A 34 11.09 -9.74 3.43
C GLY A 34 11.16 -9.51 1.92
N ALA A 35 11.30 -8.27 1.45
CA ALA A 35 11.47 -7.99 0.03
C ALA A 35 12.86 -8.39 -0.45
N ARG A 36 12.94 -8.93 -1.67
CA ARG A 36 14.19 -9.47 -2.24
C ARG A 36 14.30 -9.19 -3.73
N GLY A 37 15.54 -9.17 -4.22
CA GLY A 37 15.84 -9.02 -5.65
C GLY A 37 15.49 -7.63 -6.18
N ARG A 38 14.90 -7.55 -7.35
CA ARG A 38 14.37 -6.29 -7.91
C ARG A 38 12.99 -6.04 -7.37
N VAL A 39 12.84 -4.95 -6.63
CA VAL A 39 11.62 -4.61 -5.88
C VAL A 39 10.90 -3.44 -6.53
N LEU A 40 9.57 -3.55 -6.66
CA LEU A 40 8.68 -2.45 -6.98
C LEU A 40 7.85 -2.10 -5.74
N GLU A 41 7.92 -0.87 -5.27
CA GLU A 41 6.96 -0.33 -4.31
C GLU A 41 5.88 0.45 -5.06
N VAL A 42 4.63 0.02 -4.95
CA VAL A 42 3.47 0.67 -5.53
C VAL A 42 2.84 1.58 -4.48
N GLY A 43 2.62 2.86 -4.84
CA GLY A 43 2.03 3.85 -3.95
C GLY A 43 2.93 4.19 -2.75
N ALA A 44 4.15 4.65 -3.02
CA ALA A 44 5.13 4.96 -1.99
C ALA A 44 4.68 6.07 -1.02
N GLY A 45 3.69 6.86 -1.39
CA GLY A 45 3.21 7.98 -0.59
C GLY A 45 4.32 8.98 -0.29
N THR A 46 4.57 9.22 0.99
CA THR A 46 5.68 10.08 1.45
C THR A 46 7.00 9.33 1.68
N GLY A 47 7.10 8.07 1.23
CA GLY A 47 8.30 7.24 1.39
C GLY A 47 8.45 6.61 2.79
N ALA A 48 7.34 6.33 3.47
CA ALA A 48 7.37 5.81 4.84
C ALA A 48 8.03 4.41 4.95
N ASN A 49 8.07 3.64 3.87
CA ASN A 49 8.74 2.34 3.81
C ASN A 49 10.25 2.42 3.56
N PHE A 50 10.76 3.52 3.03
CA PHE A 50 12.17 3.63 2.58
C PHE A 50 13.20 3.22 3.61
N PRO A 51 13.11 3.62 4.90
CA PRO A 51 14.10 3.25 5.91
C PRO A 51 14.26 1.75 6.12
N TYR A 52 13.24 0.96 5.76
CA TYR A 52 13.24 -0.49 6.00
C TYR A 52 13.90 -1.28 4.87
N TYR A 53 14.13 -0.67 3.69
CA TYR A 53 14.81 -1.35 2.58
C TYR A 53 16.30 -1.62 2.86
N GLU A 54 16.92 -0.84 3.73
CA GLU A 54 18.32 -1.06 4.13
C GLU A 54 18.55 -2.44 4.77
N ALA A 55 17.55 -2.97 5.48
CA ALA A 55 17.61 -4.27 6.15
C ALA A 55 17.03 -5.41 5.30
N SER A 56 16.64 -5.15 4.04
CA SER A 56 16.06 -6.14 3.13
C SER A 56 17.11 -6.74 2.20
N ASP A 57 16.75 -7.85 1.54
CA ASP A 57 17.56 -8.46 0.46
C ASP A 57 17.26 -7.82 -0.93
N ALA A 58 16.71 -6.61 -0.96
CA ALA A 58 16.47 -5.85 -2.17
C ALA A 58 17.80 -5.42 -2.82
N ARG A 59 17.98 -5.76 -4.11
CA ARG A 59 19.14 -5.32 -4.90
C ARG A 59 18.93 -3.98 -5.55
N THR A 60 17.72 -3.75 -6.01
CA THR A 60 17.27 -2.49 -6.60
C THR A 60 15.83 -2.24 -6.18
N VAL A 61 15.49 -0.99 -5.88
CA VAL A 61 14.14 -0.58 -5.52
C VAL A 61 13.69 0.51 -6.48
N VAL A 62 12.52 0.30 -7.09
CA VAL A 62 11.78 1.33 -7.83
C VAL A 62 10.50 1.59 -7.05
N ALA A 63 10.17 2.85 -6.79
CA ALA A 63 8.97 3.24 -6.07
C ALA A 63 8.10 4.16 -6.93
N THR A 64 6.81 3.85 -7.02
CA THR A 64 5.84 4.62 -7.80
C THR A 64 4.85 5.34 -6.89
N GLU A 65 4.48 6.58 -7.28
CA GLU A 65 3.48 7.38 -6.58
C GLU A 65 2.80 8.33 -7.58
N PRO A 66 1.48 8.27 -7.76
CA PRO A 66 0.78 9.13 -8.72
C PRO A 66 0.62 10.58 -8.24
N ASP A 67 0.48 10.81 -6.92
CA ASP A 67 0.27 12.14 -6.37
C ASP A 67 1.59 12.95 -6.35
N PRO A 68 1.69 14.07 -7.08
CA PRO A 68 2.93 14.84 -7.16
C PRO A 68 3.36 15.46 -5.82
N TYR A 69 2.43 15.73 -4.91
CA TYR A 69 2.73 16.31 -3.61
C TYR A 69 3.27 15.26 -2.63
N MET A 70 2.72 14.04 -2.68
CA MET A 70 3.26 12.88 -1.95
C MET A 70 4.64 12.52 -2.48
N LEU A 71 4.78 12.41 -3.82
CA LEU A 71 6.06 12.11 -4.47
C LEU A 71 7.16 13.13 -4.13
N ALA A 72 6.82 14.43 -4.06
CA ALA A 72 7.78 15.45 -3.65
C ALA A 72 8.28 15.27 -2.21
N ARG A 73 7.45 14.75 -1.30
CA ARG A 73 7.84 14.39 0.07
C ARG A 73 8.70 13.15 0.11
N ALA A 74 8.31 12.12 -0.67
CA ALA A 74 9.12 10.91 -0.83
C ALA A 74 10.53 11.24 -1.32
N ARG A 75 10.65 12.14 -2.29
CA ARG A 75 11.95 12.58 -2.82
C ARG A 75 12.82 13.24 -1.74
N ARG A 76 12.26 14.15 -0.94
CA ARG A 76 13.00 14.78 0.18
C ARG A 76 13.46 13.75 1.20
N ARG A 77 12.56 12.82 1.57
CA ARG A 77 12.93 11.75 2.51
C ARG A 77 14.04 10.87 1.95
N LEU A 78 14.02 10.59 0.66
CA LEU A 78 15.05 9.82 0.00
C LEU A 78 16.42 10.52 0.01
N GLU A 79 16.43 11.83 -0.23
CA GLU A 79 17.65 12.67 -0.12
C GLU A 79 18.23 12.63 1.29
N GLU A 80 17.37 12.72 2.33
CA GLU A 80 17.78 12.64 3.75
C GLU A 80 18.35 11.27 4.12
N LEU A 81 17.80 10.19 3.57
CA LEU A 81 18.22 8.81 3.85
C LEU A 81 19.42 8.34 3.01
N ASN A 82 19.72 9.05 1.91
CA ASN A 82 20.76 8.69 0.94
C ASN A 82 20.65 7.24 0.43
N LEU A 83 19.43 6.79 0.15
CA LEU A 83 19.16 5.43 -0.37
C LEU A 83 19.04 5.42 -1.89
N PRO A 84 19.54 4.39 -2.59
CA PRO A 84 19.49 4.28 -4.04
C PRO A 84 18.11 3.74 -4.52
N ILE A 85 17.03 4.46 -4.23
CA ILE A 85 15.68 4.14 -4.67
C ILE A 85 15.31 5.05 -5.86
N GLU A 86 14.86 4.46 -6.95
CA GLU A 86 14.35 5.19 -8.11
C GLU A 86 12.88 5.57 -7.88
N LEU A 87 12.54 6.85 -8.04
CA LEU A 87 11.16 7.35 -7.89
C LEU A 87 10.54 7.68 -9.25
N GLN A 88 9.34 7.14 -9.49
CA GLN A 88 8.57 7.39 -10.70
C GLN A 88 7.15 7.89 -10.38
N GLN A 89 6.68 8.91 -11.12
CA GLN A 89 5.30 9.38 -11.00
C GLN A 89 4.40 8.54 -11.90
N THR A 90 3.78 7.52 -11.33
CA THR A 90 2.98 6.55 -12.09
C THR A 90 1.87 5.96 -11.22
N PRO A 91 0.63 5.83 -11.74
CA PRO A 91 -0.46 5.12 -11.06
C PRO A 91 -0.25 3.60 -11.12
N ALA A 92 -0.88 2.88 -10.18
CA ALA A 92 -0.78 1.43 -10.10
C ALA A 92 -1.47 0.70 -11.27
N GLU A 93 -2.43 1.34 -11.89
CA GLU A 93 -3.23 0.82 -13.00
C GLU A 93 -2.53 0.84 -14.37
N GLY A 94 -1.31 1.39 -14.43
CA GLY A 94 -0.57 1.50 -15.68
C GLY A 94 0.93 1.59 -15.43
N LEU A 95 1.53 0.49 -15.01
CA LEU A 95 2.95 0.42 -14.65
C LEU A 95 3.83 0.36 -15.92
N PRO A 96 4.77 1.31 -16.12
CA PRO A 96 5.59 1.39 -17.35
C PRO A 96 6.77 0.40 -17.30
N PHE A 97 6.52 -0.81 -16.85
CA PHE A 97 7.53 -1.86 -16.72
C PHE A 97 7.16 -3.08 -17.56
N ALA A 98 8.19 -3.81 -18.01
CA ALA A 98 7.99 -5.06 -18.72
C ALA A 98 7.35 -6.14 -17.85
N ASP A 99 6.69 -7.10 -18.48
CA ASP A 99 6.17 -8.28 -17.82
C ASP A 99 7.30 -9.02 -17.08
N GLU A 100 6.97 -9.66 -15.99
CA GLU A 100 7.88 -10.52 -15.23
C GLU A 100 9.23 -9.86 -14.88
N SER A 101 9.22 -8.55 -14.59
CA SER A 101 10.45 -7.78 -14.36
C SER A 101 10.84 -7.63 -12.89
N PHE A 102 9.94 -7.92 -11.95
CA PHE A 102 10.20 -7.77 -10.50
C PHE A 102 10.14 -9.09 -9.74
N ASP A 103 11.03 -9.23 -8.77
CA ASP A 103 11.04 -10.36 -7.83
C ASP A 103 10.07 -10.15 -6.67
N THR A 104 9.87 -8.89 -6.27
CA THR A 104 8.95 -8.51 -5.21
C THR A 104 8.17 -7.25 -5.60
N VAL A 105 6.86 -7.23 -5.34
CA VAL A 105 6.06 -6.01 -5.29
C VAL A 105 5.64 -5.76 -3.84
N VAL A 106 5.73 -4.51 -3.40
CA VAL A 106 5.34 -4.05 -2.07
C VAL A 106 4.22 -3.03 -2.18
N SER A 107 3.21 -3.14 -1.34
CA SER A 107 2.10 -2.18 -1.23
C SER A 107 1.71 -1.99 0.23
N THR A 108 1.46 -0.75 0.63
CA THR A 108 1.01 -0.42 2.00
C THR A 108 -0.05 0.67 1.96
N TRP A 109 -1.31 0.32 2.22
CA TRP A 109 -2.47 1.22 2.17
C TRP A 109 -2.69 1.86 0.80
N VAL A 110 -2.55 1.10 -0.27
CA VAL A 110 -2.72 1.56 -1.64
C VAL A 110 -3.97 1.01 -2.29
N MET A 111 -4.23 -0.30 -2.14
CA MET A 111 -5.34 -0.98 -2.81
C MET A 111 -6.71 -0.44 -2.40
N CYS A 112 -6.81 0.14 -1.20
CA CYS A 112 -8.03 0.83 -0.77
C CYS A 112 -8.26 2.18 -1.49
N SER A 113 -7.21 2.76 -2.12
CA SER A 113 -7.24 4.13 -2.69
C SER A 113 -7.06 4.18 -4.22
N VAL A 114 -6.68 3.09 -4.89
CA VAL A 114 -6.56 3.04 -6.35
C VAL A 114 -7.93 3.23 -7.03
N GLY A 115 -7.96 3.85 -8.20
CA GLY A 115 -9.20 4.09 -8.95
C GLY A 115 -9.83 2.80 -9.46
N ASP A 116 -9.03 1.95 -10.12
CA ASP A 116 -9.39 0.62 -10.62
C ASP A 116 -8.57 -0.45 -9.88
N LEU A 117 -9.17 -1.07 -8.85
CA LEU A 117 -8.51 -2.11 -8.06
C LEU A 117 -8.11 -3.33 -8.89
N ASP A 118 -9.01 -3.77 -9.77
CA ASP A 118 -8.73 -4.93 -10.63
C ASP A 118 -7.64 -4.62 -11.66
N GLY A 119 -7.64 -3.40 -12.20
CA GLY A 119 -6.59 -2.90 -13.08
C GLY A 119 -5.22 -2.88 -12.40
N ALA A 120 -5.15 -2.32 -11.18
CA ALA A 120 -3.92 -2.27 -10.41
C ALA A 120 -3.38 -3.68 -10.08
N LEU A 121 -4.27 -4.61 -9.66
CA LEU A 121 -3.89 -5.99 -9.36
C LEU A 121 -3.43 -6.75 -10.61
N ARG A 122 -4.08 -6.53 -11.77
CA ARG A 122 -3.60 -7.08 -13.05
C ARG A 122 -2.21 -6.60 -13.40
N GLU A 123 -1.92 -5.30 -13.23
CA GLU A 123 -0.59 -4.74 -13.49
C GLU A 123 0.47 -5.29 -12.52
N ILE A 124 0.14 -5.36 -11.22
CA ILE A 124 1.02 -5.99 -10.22
C ILE A 124 1.32 -7.44 -10.62
N ARG A 125 0.29 -8.19 -11.01
CA ARG A 125 0.45 -9.58 -11.47
C ARG A 125 1.31 -9.70 -12.72
N ARG A 126 1.14 -8.80 -13.69
CA ARG A 126 1.87 -8.76 -14.95
C ARG A 126 3.36 -8.50 -14.75
N VAL A 127 3.71 -7.53 -13.90
CA VAL A 127 5.11 -7.15 -13.67
C VAL A 127 5.86 -8.10 -12.75
N LEU A 128 5.16 -8.92 -11.95
CA LEU A 128 5.76 -9.93 -11.10
C LEU A 128 6.23 -11.14 -11.90
N LYS A 129 7.43 -11.61 -11.59
CA LYS A 129 7.94 -12.89 -12.09
C LYS A 129 7.08 -14.07 -11.62
N PRO A 130 7.07 -15.22 -12.30
CA PRO A 130 6.29 -16.40 -11.90
C PRO A 130 6.56 -16.90 -10.48
N ARG A 131 7.78 -16.66 -9.96
CA ARG A 131 8.18 -16.99 -8.57
C ARG A 131 8.38 -15.74 -7.71
N GLY A 132 7.82 -14.62 -8.16
CA GLY A 132 7.81 -13.36 -7.43
C GLY A 132 6.82 -13.39 -6.27
N GLN A 133 6.89 -12.40 -5.40
CA GLN A 133 5.99 -12.27 -4.26
C GLN A 133 5.36 -10.88 -4.22
N PHE A 134 4.07 -10.82 -3.88
CA PHE A 134 3.36 -9.59 -3.57
C PHE A 134 3.21 -9.48 -2.06
N ARG A 135 3.84 -8.50 -1.45
CA ARG A 135 3.84 -8.24 0.00
C ARG A 135 3.01 -7.00 0.28
N PHE A 136 1.98 -7.12 1.10
CA PHE A 136 1.06 -6.01 1.31
C PHE A 136 0.51 -5.91 2.73
N TYR A 137 0.10 -4.68 3.04
CA TYR A 137 -0.68 -4.35 4.23
C TYR A 137 -1.77 -3.36 3.85
N GLU A 138 -3.05 -3.76 3.97
CA GLU A 138 -4.17 -3.02 3.40
C GLU A 138 -5.37 -2.94 4.34
N HIS A 139 -6.13 -1.86 4.22
CA HIS A 139 -7.49 -1.78 4.76
C HIS A 139 -8.40 -2.76 4.04
N VAL A 140 -9.33 -3.37 4.77
CA VAL A 140 -10.32 -4.27 4.18
C VAL A 140 -11.70 -4.07 4.77
N ARG A 141 -12.68 -4.54 4.03
CA ARG A 141 -14.07 -4.62 4.49
C ARG A 141 -14.18 -5.48 5.75
N SER A 142 -15.00 -5.03 6.70
CA SER A 142 -15.33 -5.79 7.91
C SER A 142 -16.13 -7.05 7.57
N THR A 143 -15.78 -8.16 8.21
CA THR A 143 -16.57 -9.39 8.14
C THR A 143 -17.84 -9.35 9.00
N HIS A 144 -17.93 -8.38 9.93
CA HIS A 144 -19.13 -8.17 10.73
C HIS A 144 -20.07 -7.20 10.01
N SER A 145 -21.35 -7.58 9.86
CA SER A 145 -22.38 -6.82 9.14
C SER A 145 -22.52 -5.36 9.63
N ILE A 146 -22.48 -5.15 10.94
CA ILE A 146 -22.55 -3.80 11.53
C ILE A 146 -21.32 -2.98 11.14
N GLY A 147 -20.11 -3.55 11.22
CA GLY A 147 -18.89 -2.89 10.81
C GLY A 147 -18.88 -2.54 9.33
N ALA A 148 -19.30 -3.48 8.48
CA ALA A 148 -19.44 -3.29 7.03
C ALA A 148 -20.44 -2.16 6.71
N PHE A 149 -21.59 -2.13 7.36
CA PHE A 149 -22.57 -1.06 7.22
C PHE A 149 -21.97 0.32 7.55
N PHE A 150 -21.25 0.45 8.67
CA PHE A 150 -20.60 1.71 9.02
C PHE A 150 -19.52 2.09 8.01
N GLN A 151 -18.75 1.15 7.49
CA GLN A 151 -17.79 1.41 6.42
C GLN A 151 -18.48 1.94 5.15
N ASP A 152 -19.62 1.38 4.76
CA ASP A 152 -20.39 1.85 3.61
C ASP A 152 -20.91 3.29 3.82
N VAL A 153 -21.38 3.62 5.02
CA VAL A 153 -21.86 4.96 5.37
C VAL A 153 -20.74 6.01 5.33
N VAL A 154 -19.53 5.67 5.79
CA VAL A 154 -18.43 6.65 5.87
C VAL A 154 -17.55 6.66 4.61
N ALA A 155 -17.63 5.66 3.74
CA ALA A 155 -16.79 5.54 2.56
C ALA A 155 -16.78 6.81 1.67
N PRO A 156 -17.91 7.52 1.41
CA PRO A 156 -17.88 8.75 0.64
C PRO A 156 -17.05 9.86 1.30
N ALA A 157 -17.13 9.97 2.64
CA ALA A 157 -16.33 10.95 3.38
C ALA A 157 -14.84 10.57 3.39
N CYS A 158 -14.53 9.27 3.57
CA CYS A 158 -13.17 8.76 3.52
C CYS A 158 -12.53 8.97 2.14
N SER A 159 -13.27 8.75 1.06
CA SER A 159 -12.79 9.02 -0.29
C SER A 159 -12.47 10.52 -0.49
N TRP A 160 -13.33 11.40 0.00
CA TRP A 160 -13.13 12.84 -0.18
C TRP A 160 -11.98 13.42 0.65
N PHE A 161 -11.83 13.01 1.93
CA PHE A 161 -10.81 13.53 2.83
C PHE A 161 -9.52 12.70 2.87
N GLY A 162 -9.60 11.41 2.54
CA GLY A 162 -8.54 10.41 2.74
C GLY A 162 -7.87 9.96 1.45
N ALA A 163 -7.68 10.85 0.48
CA ALA A 163 -7.02 10.54 -0.80
C ALA A 163 -7.61 9.30 -1.48
N ASP A 164 -8.91 9.34 -1.76
CA ASP A 164 -9.69 8.29 -2.41
C ASP A 164 -9.74 6.94 -1.65
N CYS A 165 -9.49 6.93 -0.34
CA CYS A 165 -9.58 5.72 0.46
C CYS A 165 -11.02 5.17 0.56
N HIS A 166 -11.20 3.92 0.17
CA HIS A 166 -12.45 3.15 0.25
C HIS A 166 -12.33 2.03 1.29
N PRO A 167 -12.64 2.27 2.57
CA PRO A 167 -12.45 1.30 3.65
C PRO A 167 -13.35 0.06 3.54
N ASN A 168 -14.36 0.12 2.67
CA ASN A 168 -15.35 -0.94 2.43
C ASN A 168 -15.00 -1.89 1.27
N ARG A 169 -13.81 -1.78 0.67
CA ARG A 169 -13.34 -2.71 -0.37
C ARG A 169 -12.94 -4.06 0.21
N ASP A 170 -13.35 -5.14 -0.45
CA ASP A 170 -12.85 -6.48 -0.15
C ASP A 170 -11.56 -6.75 -0.93
N VAL A 171 -10.48 -6.14 -0.44
CA VAL A 171 -9.17 -6.24 -1.09
C VAL A 171 -8.65 -7.68 -1.08
N ALA A 172 -8.97 -8.49 -0.04
CA ALA A 172 -8.53 -9.87 0.02
C ALA A 172 -9.14 -10.70 -1.12
N ALA A 173 -10.47 -10.63 -1.29
CA ALA A 173 -11.15 -11.32 -2.38
C ALA A 173 -10.67 -10.85 -3.77
N ALA A 174 -10.40 -9.55 -3.92
CA ALA A 174 -9.88 -9.01 -5.18
C ALA A 174 -8.47 -9.54 -5.51
N ILE A 175 -7.58 -9.65 -4.52
CA ILE A 175 -6.24 -10.23 -4.70
C ILE A 175 -6.34 -11.70 -5.14
N GLU A 176 -7.14 -12.51 -4.44
CA GLU A 176 -7.36 -13.92 -4.81
C GLU A 176 -7.98 -14.04 -6.22
N GLY A 177 -8.98 -13.22 -6.52
CA GLY A 177 -9.64 -13.17 -7.83
C GLY A 177 -8.71 -12.75 -8.98
N SER A 178 -7.61 -12.08 -8.67
CA SER A 178 -6.60 -11.63 -9.65
C SER A 178 -5.48 -12.66 -9.90
N GLY A 179 -5.64 -13.91 -9.43
CA GLY A 179 -4.69 -15.00 -9.65
C GLY A 179 -3.51 -14.99 -8.69
N PHE A 180 -3.74 -14.61 -7.45
CA PHE A 180 -2.79 -14.73 -6.36
C PHE A 180 -3.26 -15.75 -5.33
N GLN A 181 -2.34 -16.49 -4.75
CA GLN A 181 -2.56 -17.33 -3.58
C GLN A 181 -2.03 -16.62 -2.33
N LEU A 182 -2.88 -16.45 -1.32
CA LEU A 182 -2.51 -15.87 -0.03
C LEU A 182 -1.74 -16.90 0.81
N MET A 183 -0.55 -16.55 1.32
CA MET A 183 0.37 -17.48 1.98
C MET A 183 0.47 -17.30 3.50
N GLU A 184 0.46 -16.05 3.97
CA GLU A 184 0.67 -15.70 5.38
C GLU A 184 -0.48 -14.89 5.97
N PHE A 185 -1.68 -15.09 5.45
CA PHE A 185 -2.85 -14.27 5.71
C PHE A 185 -3.08 -13.99 7.21
N ARG A 186 -2.94 -12.71 7.59
CA ARG A 186 -3.20 -12.23 8.93
C ARG A 186 -4.20 -11.09 8.90
N ARG A 187 -5.33 -11.27 9.55
CA ARG A 187 -6.30 -10.19 9.77
C ARG A 187 -5.96 -9.49 11.08
N LEU A 188 -5.71 -8.19 11.00
CA LEU A 188 -5.25 -7.36 12.12
C LEU A 188 -6.32 -6.32 12.49
N HIS A 189 -6.34 -5.95 13.76
CA HIS A 189 -7.24 -4.92 14.29
C HIS A 189 -6.45 -3.90 15.11
N PRO A 190 -5.60 -3.07 14.45
CA PRO A 190 -4.65 -2.20 15.14
C PRO A 190 -5.31 -1.11 15.97
N TYR A 191 -6.54 -0.74 15.66
CA TYR A 191 -7.23 0.36 16.33
C TYR A 191 -8.29 -0.13 17.33
N PRO A 192 -8.61 0.69 18.37
CA PRO A 192 -9.66 0.35 19.33
C PRO A 192 -11.04 0.30 18.64
N ASN A 193 -11.94 -0.52 19.20
CA ASN A 193 -13.32 -0.64 18.68
C ASN A 193 -14.19 0.53 19.15
N ILE A 194 -13.78 1.76 18.83
CA ILE A 194 -14.46 3.01 19.19
C ILE A 194 -14.73 3.81 17.91
N PRO A 195 -16.00 4.15 17.59
CA PRO A 195 -16.31 5.03 16.46
C PRO A 195 -15.66 6.43 16.63
N PRO A 196 -15.22 7.09 15.56
CA PRO A 196 -15.20 6.63 14.15
C PRO A 196 -14.00 5.74 13.78
N VAL A 197 -13.01 5.58 14.64
CA VAL A 197 -11.74 4.89 14.36
C VAL A 197 -11.93 3.40 14.06
N SER A 198 -12.99 2.79 14.59
CA SER A 198 -13.33 1.39 14.34
C SER A 198 -13.62 1.07 12.85
N VAL A 199 -13.91 2.08 12.05
CA VAL A 199 -14.21 1.90 10.62
C VAL A 199 -12.97 1.50 9.81
N SER A 200 -11.80 2.01 10.19
CA SER A 200 -10.52 1.66 9.58
C SER A 200 -9.82 0.47 10.27
N ARG A 201 -10.51 -0.21 11.18
CA ARG A 201 -9.94 -1.24 12.02
C ARG A 201 -9.54 -2.54 11.33
N PRO A 202 -10.31 -3.11 10.38
CA PRO A 202 -9.88 -4.33 9.72
C PRO A 202 -8.76 -4.04 8.72
N HIS A 203 -7.62 -4.69 8.94
CA HIS A 203 -6.50 -4.70 8.02
C HIS A 203 -6.11 -6.13 7.70
N ILE A 204 -5.50 -6.33 6.56
CA ILE A 204 -4.84 -7.58 6.19
C ILE A 204 -3.36 -7.32 5.97
N LEU A 205 -2.56 -8.27 6.37
CA LEU A 205 -1.14 -8.36 6.10
C LEU A 205 -0.89 -9.73 5.50
N ASP A 206 -0.24 -9.79 4.35
CA ASP A 206 0.05 -11.06 3.69
C ASP A 206 1.26 -10.98 2.75
N VAL A 207 1.69 -12.18 2.39
CA VAL A 207 2.55 -12.45 1.24
C VAL A 207 1.75 -13.31 0.27
N ALA A 208 1.47 -12.79 -0.92
CA ALA A 208 0.77 -13.52 -1.96
C ALA A 208 1.71 -13.93 -3.09
N LEU A 209 1.52 -15.13 -3.62
CA LEU A 209 2.27 -15.65 -4.75
C LEU A 209 1.37 -15.72 -5.97
N PRO A 210 1.90 -15.48 -7.18
CA PRO A 210 1.20 -15.76 -8.42
C PRO A 210 0.86 -17.24 -8.53
N ASN A 211 -0.41 -17.55 -8.93
CA ASN A 211 -0.83 -18.90 -9.25
C ASN A 211 -0.17 -19.43 -10.53
#